data_57e91af88943e4eb98976af501561282
#
_entry.id   57e91af88943e4eb98976af501561282
#
_cell.length_a   1.000
_cell.length_b   1.000
_cell.length_c   1.000
_cell.angle_alpha   90.00
_cell.angle_beta   90.00
_cell.angle_gamma   90.00
#
_symmetry.space_group_name_H-M   'P 1'
#
loop_
_entity.id
_entity.type
_entity.pdbx_description
1 polymer ?
#
loop_
_entity_poly.entity_id
_entity_poly.type
_entity_poly.pdbx_seq_one_letter_code
_entity_poly.pdbx_strand_id
1 'polypeptide(L)'
;MKCRKCRAEIPEGSRFCCQCGANQQVSHRTKARGNGLGSVYQRPNRTWVAVKTVGYKLGDDGKKRRVTRSKSGFKTKREALEYLPLLTGEKAKPAVTFQGLYGMWLPTHQATKSTLDCYKAAYKYFSAVWYTKLDDISIDDLQECLDDCPKGKRTRQNMKALCGLLYKYAIPRGWADRNLGEYLVIHGESDSHKDALPLETLDQLAAHLESVPGADYVYCQCFLGFRPSELLALDCKDYDRKERAFVGGAKTDAGRDRVVTVSPKIQPIVDRLTSHKISGPVFCGDHGQRMGIAAYRALFYRVLDACGINNPIEEKDGVKRRKYTPHSCRHTFATLMKRVAGSDKDKLELMGHTSTEMLRHYQDVSFDDLRKVTDAL
;
A
#
# COMPACT_ATOMS: atom_id res chain seq x y z
N MET A 1 -48.75 50.30 -48.97
CA MET A 1 -47.39 50.28 -48.37
C MET A 1 -46.33 50.09 -49.41
N LYS A 2 -45.10 50.56 -49.19
CA LYS A 2 -44.00 50.43 -50.19
C LYS A 2 -43.25 49.06 -49.98
N CYS A 3 -42.98 48.36 -51.06
CA CYS A 3 -42.23 47.12 -51.06
C CYS A 3 -40.82 47.34 -50.54
N ARG A 4 -40.34 46.44 -49.62
CA ARG A 4 -39.03 46.46 -48.92
C ARG A 4 -37.88 46.25 -49.90
N LYS A 5 -38.07 45.56 -51.05
CA LYS A 5 -37.06 45.25 -52.03
C LYS A 5 -36.99 46.23 -53.19
N CYS A 6 -38.08 46.46 -53.95
CA CYS A 6 -38.13 47.28 -55.13
C CYS A 6 -38.77 48.65 -54.90
N ARG A 7 -39.28 48.95 -53.70
CA ARG A 7 -39.93 50.22 -53.31
C ARG A 7 -41.21 50.58 -54.07
N ALA A 8 -41.74 49.69 -54.91
CA ALA A 8 -43.02 49.90 -55.62
C ALA A 8 -44.16 49.96 -54.57
N GLU A 9 -45.17 50.72 -54.85
CA GLU A 9 -46.41 50.78 -54.05
C GLU A 9 -47.18 49.50 -54.25
N ILE A 10 -47.54 48.85 -53.11
CA ILE A 10 -48.32 47.63 -53.06
C ILE A 10 -49.45 47.77 -52.04
N PRO A 11 -50.57 47.06 -52.22
CA PRO A 11 -51.69 47.15 -51.30
C PRO A 11 -51.24 46.85 -49.87
N GLU A 12 -51.91 47.51 -48.89
CA GLU A 12 -51.67 47.25 -47.48
C GLU A 12 -52.04 45.80 -47.11
N GLY A 13 -51.20 45.13 -46.33
CA GLY A 13 -51.41 43.74 -45.94
C GLY A 13 -50.86 42.67 -46.94
N SER A 14 -50.29 43.08 -48.07
CA SER A 14 -49.74 42.17 -49.06
C SER A 14 -48.60 41.33 -48.45
N ARG A 15 -48.67 39.99 -48.52
CA ARG A 15 -47.59 39.05 -48.09
C ARG A 15 -46.42 39.04 -49.06
N PHE A 16 -46.67 39.27 -50.35
CA PHE A 16 -45.67 39.31 -51.40
C PHE A 16 -45.85 40.55 -52.26
N CYS A 17 -44.79 41.07 -52.81
CA CYS A 17 -44.81 42.17 -53.75
C CYS A 17 -45.28 41.70 -55.14
N CYS A 18 -46.33 42.32 -55.66
CA CYS A 18 -46.86 42.01 -57.03
C CYS A 18 -45.90 42.32 -58.14
N GLN A 19 -44.90 43.23 -57.94
CA GLN A 19 -43.93 43.64 -58.91
C GLN A 19 -42.66 42.77 -58.90
N CYS A 20 -42.13 42.39 -57.73
CA CYS A 20 -40.84 41.69 -57.63
C CYS A 20 -40.88 40.38 -56.88
N GLY A 21 -42.02 39.91 -56.46
CA GLY A 21 -42.25 38.65 -55.68
C GLY A 21 -41.63 38.62 -54.31
N ALA A 22 -41.07 39.73 -53.84
CA ALA A 22 -40.44 39.70 -52.50
C ALA A 22 -41.45 39.56 -51.36
N ASN A 23 -41.18 38.62 -50.42
CA ASN A 23 -41.99 38.46 -49.22
C ASN A 23 -41.86 39.67 -48.30
N GLN A 24 -43.03 40.25 -47.93
CA GLN A 24 -43.14 41.46 -47.10
C GLN A 24 -43.25 41.11 -45.59
N GLN A 25 -43.60 39.86 -45.26
CA GLN A 25 -43.60 39.35 -43.89
C GLN A 25 -42.20 38.82 -43.52
N VAL A 26 -41.32 39.72 -43.04
CA VAL A 26 -40.02 39.32 -42.56
C VAL A 26 -40.18 38.91 -41.09
N SER A 27 -40.20 37.61 -40.82
CA SER A 27 -39.84 37.14 -39.49
C SER A 27 -38.34 37.43 -39.32
N HIS A 28 -37.99 38.22 -38.32
CA HIS A 28 -36.58 38.35 -37.89
C HIS A 28 -36.10 36.98 -37.40
N ARG A 29 -35.60 36.13 -38.30
CA ARG A 29 -34.84 34.94 -37.88
C ARG A 29 -33.54 35.46 -37.29
N THR A 30 -33.47 35.50 -35.95
CA THR A 30 -32.20 35.59 -35.24
C THR A 30 -31.30 34.50 -35.77
N LYS A 31 -30.09 34.86 -36.23
CA LYS A 31 -29.10 33.90 -36.73
C LYS A 31 -28.94 32.81 -35.70
N ALA A 32 -29.39 31.58 -36.01
CA ALA A 32 -29.23 30.42 -35.14
C ALA A 32 -27.73 30.13 -35.00
N ARG A 33 -27.30 29.87 -33.76
CA ARG A 33 -25.94 29.38 -33.51
C ARG A 33 -25.81 27.97 -34.08
N GLY A 34 -24.60 27.62 -34.49
CA GLY A 34 -24.31 26.27 -34.97
C GLY A 34 -24.69 25.19 -33.94
N ASN A 35 -25.04 24.00 -34.41
CA ASN A 35 -25.40 22.88 -33.57
C ASN A 35 -24.27 22.55 -32.58
N GLY A 36 -24.63 22.32 -31.33
CA GLY A 36 -23.65 21.96 -30.26
C GLY A 36 -23.08 23.16 -29.49
N LEU A 37 -23.22 24.39 -29.95
CA LEU A 37 -22.68 25.57 -29.26
C LEU A 37 -23.50 26.03 -28.05
N GLY A 38 -24.67 25.43 -27.82
CA GLY A 38 -25.58 25.82 -26.75
C GLY A 38 -26.42 27.04 -27.06
N SER A 39 -27.33 27.40 -26.19
CA SER A 39 -28.24 28.52 -26.33
C SER A 39 -28.33 29.38 -25.09
N VAL A 40 -28.70 30.66 -25.27
CA VAL A 40 -28.89 31.61 -24.18
C VAL A 40 -30.27 32.24 -24.37
N TYR A 41 -31.05 32.26 -23.31
CA TYR A 41 -32.39 32.91 -23.31
C TYR A 41 -32.61 33.69 -22.04
N GLN A 42 -33.54 34.66 -22.09
CA GLN A 42 -33.92 35.45 -20.93
C GLN A 42 -35.18 34.87 -20.28
N ARG A 43 -35.18 34.79 -18.97
CA ARG A 43 -36.34 34.41 -18.17
C ARG A 43 -37.30 35.62 -17.92
N PRO A 44 -38.53 35.39 -17.54
CA PRO A 44 -39.47 36.49 -17.23
C PRO A 44 -38.97 37.44 -16.13
N ASN A 45 -38.12 36.94 -15.21
CA ASN A 45 -37.45 37.74 -14.17
C ASN A 45 -36.26 38.56 -14.68
N ARG A 46 -36.15 38.72 -15.98
CA ARG A 46 -35.08 39.46 -16.69
C ARG A 46 -33.66 38.93 -16.55
N THR A 47 -33.45 37.77 -15.88
CA THR A 47 -32.15 37.10 -15.82
C THR A 47 -31.90 36.24 -17.05
N TRP A 48 -30.63 36.11 -17.43
CA TRP A 48 -30.23 35.26 -18.56
C TRP A 48 -29.82 33.86 -18.10
N VAL A 49 -30.07 32.90 -18.98
CA VAL A 49 -29.74 31.47 -18.76
C VAL A 49 -28.89 31.00 -19.93
N ALA A 50 -27.79 30.35 -19.63
CA ALA A 50 -26.96 29.60 -20.58
C ALA A 50 -27.35 28.12 -20.49
N VAL A 51 -27.59 27.47 -21.64
CA VAL A 51 -27.96 26.05 -21.75
C VAL A 51 -27.13 25.40 -22.84
N LYS A 52 -26.52 24.25 -22.52
CA LYS A 52 -25.74 23.46 -23.47
C LYS A 52 -26.14 21.98 -23.38
N THR A 53 -26.25 21.33 -24.54
CA THR A 53 -26.41 19.87 -24.60
C THR A 53 -25.04 19.25 -24.35
N VAL A 54 -24.94 18.40 -23.32
CA VAL A 54 -23.68 17.78 -22.89
C VAL A 54 -23.62 16.28 -23.21
N GLY A 55 -24.71 15.72 -23.72
CA GLY A 55 -24.77 14.31 -24.13
C GLY A 55 -26.20 13.86 -24.39
N TYR A 56 -26.35 12.56 -24.60
CA TYR A 56 -27.63 11.87 -24.78
C TYR A 56 -27.65 10.62 -23.88
N LYS A 57 -28.80 10.36 -23.28
CA LYS A 57 -29.06 9.11 -22.55
C LYS A 57 -30.10 8.29 -23.29
N LEU A 58 -29.97 6.97 -23.31
CA LEU A 58 -31.08 6.08 -23.65
C LEU A 58 -32.06 6.08 -22.49
N GLY A 59 -33.34 6.33 -22.76
CA GLY A 59 -34.42 6.12 -21.79
C GLY A 59 -34.79 4.63 -21.75
N ASP A 60 -35.53 4.22 -20.71
CA ASP A 60 -36.04 2.86 -20.56
C ASP A 60 -36.97 2.44 -21.73
N ASP A 61 -37.47 3.42 -22.48
CA ASP A 61 -38.27 3.28 -23.70
C ASP A 61 -37.42 3.15 -24.99
N GLY A 62 -36.08 2.99 -24.87
CA GLY A 62 -35.14 2.89 -25.99
C GLY A 62 -34.92 4.20 -26.75
N LYS A 63 -35.54 5.33 -26.35
CA LYS A 63 -35.41 6.62 -27.04
C LYS A 63 -34.22 7.42 -26.50
N LYS A 64 -33.45 8.02 -27.40
CA LYS A 64 -32.36 8.94 -27.03
C LYS A 64 -32.95 10.23 -26.47
N ARG A 65 -32.73 10.50 -25.19
CA ARG A 65 -33.10 11.75 -24.51
C ARG A 65 -31.88 12.64 -24.37
N ARG A 66 -32.06 13.92 -24.69
CA ARG A 66 -31.01 14.94 -24.62
C ARG A 66 -30.71 15.29 -23.16
N VAL A 67 -29.45 15.20 -22.77
CA VAL A 67 -28.95 15.67 -21.47
C VAL A 67 -28.44 17.10 -21.66
N THR A 68 -29.03 18.04 -20.91
CA THR A 68 -28.64 19.46 -20.96
C THR A 68 -28.11 19.90 -19.60
N ARG A 69 -27.14 20.82 -19.62
CA ARG A 69 -26.73 21.60 -18.45
C ARG A 69 -27.09 23.06 -18.64
N SER A 70 -27.46 23.71 -17.56
CA SER A 70 -27.81 25.13 -17.59
C SER A 70 -27.27 25.85 -16.34
N LYS A 71 -26.91 27.10 -16.54
CA LYS A 71 -26.60 28.06 -15.47
C LYS A 71 -27.48 29.29 -15.69
N SER A 72 -28.16 29.75 -14.64
CA SER A 72 -29.03 30.92 -14.66
C SER A 72 -28.47 32.00 -13.72
N GLY A 73 -29.08 33.19 -13.77
CA GLY A 73 -28.75 34.30 -12.87
C GLY A 73 -27.78 35.32 -13.47
N PHE A 74 -27.47 35.23 -14.76
CA PHE A 74 -26.64 36.26 -15.41
C PHE A 74 -27.43 37.54 -15.62
N LYS A 75 -26.80 38.69 -15.40
CA LYS A 75 -27.43 40.01 -15.59
C LYS A 75 -27.50 40.38 -17.05
N THR A 76 -26.56 39.92 -17.86
CA THR A 76 -26.48 40.26 -19.26
C THR A 76 -26.41 39.02 -20.16
N LYS A 77 -26.85 39.17 -21.42
CA LYS A 77 -26.74 38.14 -22.45
C LYS A 77 -25.27 37.80 -22.74
N ARG A 78 -24.37 38.78 -22.64
CA ARG A 78 -22.93 38.60 -22.86
C ARG A 78 -22.31 37.67 -21.85
N GLU A 79 -22.54 37.89 -20.55
CA GLU A 79 -22.08 37.03 -19.49
C GLU A 79 -22.55 35.57 -19.65
N ALA A 80 -23.82 35.39 -20.01
CA ALA A 80 -24.38 34.05 -20.24
C ALA A 80 -23.73 33.38 -21.48
N LEU A 81 -23.34 34.16 -22.50
CA LEU A 81 -22.65 33.68 -23.69
C LEU A 81 -21.21 33.27 -23.39
N GLU A 82 -20.51 34.04 -22.59
CA GLU A 82 -19.12 33.77 -22.14
C GLU A 82 -19.06 32.54 -21.25
N TYR A 83 -20.13 32.23 -20.53
CA TYR A 83 -20.23 31.06 -19.68
C TYR A 83 -20.54 29.74 -20.42
N LEU A 84 -21.10 29.78 -21.63
CA LEU A 84 -21.46 28.58 -22.40
C LEU A 84 -20.33 27.56 -22.61
N PRO A 85 -19.09 27.96 -22.92
CA PRO A 85 -17.96 27.01 -23.03
C PRO A 85 -17.71 26.24 -21.74
N LEU A 86 -17.96 26.85 -20.58
CA LEU A 86 -17.74 26.26 -19.25
C LEU A 86 -18.82 25.22 -18.87
N LEU A 87 -19.95 25.18 -19.60
CA LEU A 87 -20.94 24.10 -19.43
C LEU A 87 -20.43 22.82 -20.10
N THR A 88 -19.58 22.10 -19.40
CA THR A 88 -19.07 20.79 -19.81
C THR A 88 -20.00 19.66 -19.34
N GLY A 89 -19.91 18.49 -20.01
CA GLY A 89 -20.67 17.29 -19.62
C GLY A 89 -20.17 16.65 -18.31
N GLU A 90 -18.99 17.02 -17.90
CA GLU A 90 -18.41 16.49 -16.67
C GLU A 90 -19.10 17.06 -15.44
N LYS A 91 -19.50 16.17 -14.52
CA LYS A 91 -19.90 16.62 -13.18
C LYS A 91 -18.67 17.25 -12.54
N ALA A 92 -18.82 18.39 -11.89
CA ALA A 92 -17.74 18.91 -11.04
C ALA A 92 -17.32 17.79 -10.09
N LYS A 93 -16.06 17.37 -10.18
CA LYS A 93 -15.53 16.37 -9.27
C LYS A 93 -15.66 16.90 -7.84
N PRO A 94 -16.05 16.07 -6.86
CA PRO A 94 -16.00 16.49 -5.47
C PRO A 94 -14.58 16.97 -5.15
N ALA A 95 -14.46 18.11 -4.51
CA ALA A 95 -13.18 18.66 -4.10
C ALA A 95 -12.65 17.84 -2.92
N VAL A 96 -11.95 16.74 -3.21
CA VAL A 96 -11.33 15.86 -2.21
C VAL A 96 -9.89 16.26 -2.03
N THR A 97 -9.46 16.53 -0.79
CA THR A 97 -8.05 16.76 -0.44
C THR A 97 -7.31 15.45 -0.23
N PHE A 98 -5.97 15.47 -0.28
CA PHE A 98 -5.16 14.28 -0.02
C PHE A 98 -5.41 13.70 1.38
N GLN A 99 -5.56 14.56 2.39
CA GLN A 99 -5.93 14.15 3.75
C GLN A 99 -7.33 13.53 3.80
N GLY A 100 -8.30 14.14 3.13
CA GLY A 100 -9.67 13.62 3.04
C GLY A 100 -9.69 12.24 2.38
N LEU A 101 -8.92 12.07 1.30
CA LEU A 101 -8.77 10.79 0.62
C LEU A 101 -8.21 9.72 1.56
N TYR A 102 -7.12 10.02 2.28
CA TYR A 102 -6.52 9.10 3.26
C TYR A 102 -7.51 8.71 4.36
N GLY A 103 -8.25 9.69 4.91
CA GLY A 103 -9.25 9.44 5.95
C GLY A 103 -10.40 8.55 5.50
N MET A 104 -10.85 8.67 4.25
CA MET A 104 -11.89 7.82 3.67
C MET A 104 -11.39 6.43 3.28
N TRP A 105 -10.13 6.33 2.82
CA TRP A 105 -9.54 5.07 2.42
C TRP A 105 -9.18 4.17 3.61
N LEU A 106 -8.59 4.73 4.66
CA LEU A 106 -8.02 3.97 5.79
C LEU A 106 -9.00 2.98 6.45
N PRO A 107 -10.27 3.34 6.74
CA PRO A 107 -11.23 2.41 7.34
C PRO A 107 -11.64 1.26 6.41
N THR A 108 -11.49 1.43 5.09
CA THR A 108 -11.89 0.44 4.08
C THR A 108 -10.75 -0.53 3.72
N HIS A 109 -9.53 -0.21 4.11
CA HIS A 109 -8.35 -0.99 3.75
C HIS A 109 -8.09 -2.11 4.76
N GLN A 110 -8.27 -3.36 4.32
CA GLN A 110 -7.99 -4.54 5.14
C GLN A 110 -6.50 -4.88 5.06
N ALA A 111 -5.80 -4.72 6.17
CA ALA A 111 -4.39 -5.09 6.30
C ALA A 111 -4.05 -5.38 7.77
N THR A 112 -2.90 -6.02 7.99
CA THR A 112 -2.42 -6.24 9.36
C THR A 112 -2.11 -4.92 10.05
N LYS A 113 -2.21 -4.88 11.38
CA LYS A 113 -1.84 -3.71 12.19
C LYS A 113 -0.47 -3.17 11.81
N SER A 114 0.53 -4.04 11.66
CA SER A 114 1.89 -3.65 11.27
C SER A 114 1.95 -2.96 9.90
N THR A 115 1.17 -3.42 8.93
CA THR A 115 1.08 -2.78 7.60
C THR A 115 0.43 -1.41 7.70
N LEU A 116 -0.67 -1.30 8.45
CA LEU A 116 -1.34 -0.02 8.68
C LEU A 116 -0.43 0.99 9.40
N ASP A 117 0.37 0.53 10.38
CA ASP A 117 1.36 1.38 11.06
C ASP A 117 2.46 1.88 10.10
N CYS A 118 2.89 1.04 9.13
CA CYS A 118 3.81 1.45 8.07
C CYS A 118 3.18 2.53 7.17
N TYR A 119 1.92 2.37 6.76
CA TYR A 119 1.22 3.38 5.96
C TYR A 119 0.97 4.67 6.75
N LYS A 120 0.61 4.56 8.02
CA LYS A 120 0.46 5.73 8.90
C LYS A 120 1.78 6.50 9.07
N ALA A 121 2.90 5.78 9.17
CA ALA A 121 4.23 6.40 9.21
C ALA A 121 4.59 7.05 7.87
N ALA A 122 4.30 6.40 6.74
CA ALA A 122 4.53 6.92 5.40
C ALA A 122 3.69 8.17 5.11
N TYR A 123 2.41 8.17 5.51
CA TYR A 123 1.49 9.29 5.32
C TYR A 123 2.00 10.61 5.91
N LYS A 124 2.75 10.57 7.02
CA LYS A 124 3.30 11.76 7.66
C LYS A 124 4.22 12.56 6.74
N TYR A 125 4.91 11.90 5.81
CA TYR A 125 5.85 12.54 4.89
C TYR A 125 5.17 13.21 3.69
N PHE A 126 3.85 13.07 3.54
CA PHE A 126 3.04 13.81 2.58
C PHE A 126 2.41 15.08 3.17
N SER A 127 2.91 15.60 4.29
CA SER A 127 2.32 16.76 4.99
C SER A 127 2.20 18.02 4.12
N ALA A 128 3.10 18.22 3.17
CA ALA A 128 3.07 19.34 2.24
C ALA A 128 1.81 19.37 1.37
N VAL A 129 1.26 18.19 1.02
CA VAL A 129 0.09 18.06 0.14
C VAL A 129 -1.20 17.69 0.87
N TRP A 130 -1.23 17.55 2.19
CA TRP A 130 -2.41 17.10 2.92
C TRP A 130 -3.67 17.89 2.60
N TYR A 131 -3.56 19.20 2.52
CA TYR A 131 -4.70 20.10 2.31
C TYR A 131 -4.91 20.47 0.85
N THR A 132 -4.06 19.99 -0.04
CA THR A 132 -4.17 20.21 -1.48
C THR A 132 -5.25 19.29 -2.06
N LYS A 133 -6.08 19.83 -2.96
CA LYS A 133 -7.09 19.05 -3.68
C LYS A 133 -6.41 18.10 -4.66
N LEU A 134 -6.98 16.91 -4.87
CA LEU A 134 -6.39 15.90 -5.75
C LEU A 134 -6.17 16.39 -7.19
N ASP A 135 -7.06 17.25 -7.68
CA ASP A 135 -6.95 17.83 -9.03
C ASP A 135 -5.80 18.85 -9.16
N ASP A 136 -5.36 19.42 -8.03
CA ASP A 136 -4.29 20.43 -7.96
C ASP A 136 -2.92 19.80 -7.62
N ILE A 137 -2.88 18.50 -7.30
CA ILE A 137 -1.62 17.78 -7.00
C ILE A 137 -0.98 17.31 -8.29
N SER A 138 0.25 17.72 -8.51
CA SER A 138 1.11 17.24 -9.59
C SER A 138 1.93 16.00 -9.19
N ILE A 139 2.56 15.36 -10.16
CA ILE A 139 3.53 14.28 -9.91
C ILE A 139 4.74 14.84 -9.17
N ASP A 140 5.16 16.05 -9.50
CA ASP A 140 6.33 16.70 -8.94
C ASP A 140 6.14 17.00 -7.44
N ASP A 141 4.95 17.45 -7.02
CA ASP A 141 4.62 17.66 -5.60
C ASP A 141 4.74 16.38 -4.77
N LEU A 142 4.30 15.26 -5.35
CA LEU A 142 4.40 13.94 -4.68
C LEU A 142 5.83 13.41 -4.70
N GLN A 143 6.57 13.66 -5.78
CA GLN A 143 7.98 13.28 -5.89
C GLN A 143 8.83 14.05 -4.88
N GLU A 144 8.63 15.36 -4.74
CA GLU A 144 9.29 16.20 -3.76
C GLU A 144 9.06 15.67 -2.34
N CYS A 145 7.83 15.27 -1.99
CA CYS A 145 7.55 14.61 -0.70
C CYS A 145 8.39 13.33 -0.48
N LEU A 146 8.66 12.56 -1.53
CA LEU A 146 9.50 11.36 -1.45
C LEU A 146 10.98 11.73 -1.28
N ASP A 147 11.45 12.70 -2.04
CA ASP A 147 12.85 13.10 -2.08
C ASP A 147 13.26 13.81 -0.79
N ASP A 148 12.38 14.62 -0.22
CA ASP A 148 12.54 15.29 1.08
C ASP A 148 12.43 14.35 2.28
N CYS A 149 12.00 13.09 2.06
CA CYS A 149 11.86 12.14 3.15
C CYS A 149 13.25 11.79 3.75
N PRO A 150 13.51 12.12 5.04
CA PRO A 150 14.81 11.88 5.67
C PRO A 150 15.06 10.41 6.01
N LYS A 151 14.18 9.51 5.58
CA LYS A 151 14.26 8.08 5.85
C LYS A 151 14.80 7.32 4.65
N GLY A 152 15.31 6.11 4.92
CA GLY A 152 15.86 5.25 3.87
C GLY A 152 14.83 4.74 2.86
N LYS A 153 15.34 4.15 1.79
CA LYS A 153 14.59 3.63 0.62
C LYS A 153 13.30 2.88 0.98
N ARG A 154 13.31 2.05 2.04
CA ARG A 154 12.13 1.27 2.45
C ARG A 154 10.94 2.15 2.85
N THR A 155 11.19 3.29 3.52
CA THR A 155 10.12 4.22 3.87
C THR A 155 9.56 4.87 2.61
N ARG A 156 10.41 5.29 1.66
CA ARG A 156 9.99 5.84 0.36
C ARG A 156 9.20 4.83 -0.46
N GLN A 157 9.56 3.53 -0.41
CA GLN A 157 8.76 2.45 -1.00
C GLN A 157 7.36 2.36 -0.39
N ASN A 158 7.25 2.48 0.93
CA ASN A 158 5.96 2.49 1.60
C ASN A 158 5.15 3.75 1.25
N MET A 159 5.80 4.91 1.07
CA MET A 159 5.15 6.13 0.59
C MET A 159 4.58 5.95 -0.82
N LYS A 160 5.39 5.44 -1.75
CA LYS A 160 4.93 5.13 -3.12
C LYS A 160 3.77 4.14 -3.11
N ALA A 161 3.87 3.05 -2.34
CA ALA A 161 2.83 2.05 -2.21
C ALA A 161 1.52 2.65 -1.66
N LEU A 162 1.61 3.45 -0.60
CA LEU A 162 0.46 4.15 -0.04
C LEU A 162 -0.19 5.08 -1.07
N CYS A 163 0.62 5.91 -1.74
CA CYS A 163 0.14 6.83 -2.78
C CYS A 163 -0.61 6.06 -3.88
N GLY A 164 -0.02 4.98 -4.38
CA GLY A 164 -0.66 4.10 -5.37
C GLY A 164 -2.00 3.52 -4.90
N LEU A 165 -2.10 3.10 -3.64
CA LEU A 165 -3.34 2.59 -3.05
C LEU A 165 -4.41 3.68 -2.92
N LEU A 166 -4.03 4.90 -2.53
CA LEU A 166 -4.94 6.03 -2.42
C LEU A 166 -5.53 6.40 -3.77
N TYR A 167 -4.72 6.49 -4.83
CA TYR A 167 -5.22 6.77 -6.18
C TYR A 167 -6.05 5.61 -6.74
N LYS A 168 -5.70 4.35 -6.48
CA LYS A 168 -6.55 3.19 -6.83
C LYS A 168 -7.94 3.27 -6.17
N TYR A 169 -8.03 3.83 -4.98
CA TYR A 169 -9.30 4.06 -4.31
C TYR A 169 -10.06 5.26 -4.88
N ALA A 170 -9.37 6.32 -5.30
CA ALA A 170 -9.96 7.55 -5.81
C ALA A 170 -10.52 7.42 -7.24
N ILE A 171 -9.82 6.71 -8.14
CA ILE A 171 -10.15 6.60 -9.56
C ILE A 171 -11.58 6.05 -9.80
N PRO A 172 -11.98 4.90 -9.23
CA PRO A 172 -13.33 4.39 -9.45
C PRO A 172 -14.44 5.30 -8.92
N ARG A 173 -14.11 6.24 -8.03
CA ARG A 173 -15.03 7.23 -7.46
C ARG A 173 -15.08 8.53 -8.25
N GLY A 174 -14.28 8.63 -9.31
CA GLY A 174 -14.19 9.82 -10.16
C GLY A 174 -13.52 11.01 -9.47
N TRP A 175 -12.70 10.76 -8.44
CA TRP A 175 -11.95 11.79 -7.71
C TRP A 175 -10.56 12.03 -8.28
N ALA A 176 -10.06 11.11 -9.08
CA ALA A 176 -8.84 11.24 -9.86
C ALA A 176 -8.98 10.50 -11.19
N ASP A 177 -8.23 10.92 -12.21
CA ASP A 177 -8.29 10.32 -13.54
C ASP A 177 -7.20 9.27 -13.76
N ARG A 178 -6.08 9.40 -13.05
CA ARG A 178 -4.91 8.53 -13.17
C ARG A 178 -4.24 8.31 -11.82
N ASN A 179 -3.47 7.24 -11.73
CA ASN A 179 -2.73 6.88 -10.52
C ASN A 179 -1.35 7.54 -10.54
N LEU A 180 -1.20 8.68 -9.89
CA LEU A 180 0.08 9.39 -9.81
C LEU A 180 1.15 8.59 -9.07
N GLY A 181 0.75 7.71 -8.11
CA GLY A 181 1.68 6.88 -7.37
C GLY A 181 2.48 5.89 -8.23
N GLU A 182 2.00 5.53 -9.41
CA GLU A 182 2.71 4.63 -10.34
C GLU A 182 3.97 5.28 -10.94
N TYR A 183 3.92 6.58 -11.16
CA TYR A 183 4.99 7.34 -11.81
C TYR A 183 6.09 7.80 -10.85
N LEU A 184 5.88 7.67 -9.54
CA LEU A 184 6.88 8.07 -8.55
C LEU A 184 8.15 7.20 -8.67
N VAL A 185 9.30 7.83 -8.61
CA VAL A 185 10.62 7.18 -8.68
C VAL A 185 11.24 7.13 -7.30
N ILE A 186 11.86 6.00 -6.96
CA ILE A 186 12.54 5.82 -5.68
C ILE A 186 14.03 5.74 -5.95
N HIS A 187 14.73 6.76 -5.51
CA HIS A 187 16.19 6.83 -5.59
C HIS A 187 16.83 6.18 -4.36
N GLY A 188 18.08 5.72 -4.52
CA GLY A 188 18.89 5.14 -3.47
C GLY A 188 18.99 3.60 -3.52
N GLU A 189 20.03 3.08 -2.92
CA GLU A 189 20.28 1.64 -2.85
C GLU A 189 19.47 0.97 -1.74
N SER A 190 19.11 -0.30 -1.94
CA SER A 190 18.42 -1.10 -0.92
C SER A 190 19.47 -1.83 -0.10
N ASP A 191 19.80 -1.26 1.04
CA ASP A 191 20.69 -1.89 2.01
C ASP A 191 19.93 -2.76 2.98
N SER A 192 19.53 -3.92 2.57
CA SER A 192 18.90 -4.91 3.45
C SER A 192 19.76 -6.16 3.69
N HIS A 193 21.06 -6.09 3.47
CA HIS A 193 21.93 -7.17 3.93
C HIS A 193 21.95 -7.15 5.47
N LYS A 194 21.26 -8.10 6.05
CA LYS A 194 21.40 -8.45 7.46
C LYS A 194 22.41 -9.58 7.51
N ASP A 195 23.52 -9.30 8.15
CA ASP A 195 24.60 -10.28 8.26
C ASP A 195 24.18 -11.44 9.17
N ALA A 196 24.54 -12.64 8.79
CA ALA A 196 24.57 -13.78 9.69
C ALA A 196 25.63 -13.55 10.78
N LEU A 197 25.44 -14.11 11.95
CA LEU A 197 26.52 -14.21 12.95
C LEU A 197 27.64 -15.09 12.37
N PRO A 198 28.92 -14.72 12.52
CA PRO A 198 30.03 -15.59 12.20
C PRO A 198 29.92 -16.94 12.91
N LEU A 199 30.46 -18.01 12.35
CA LEU A 199 30.33 -19.33 12.95
C LEU A 199 31.05 -19.43 14.29
N GLU A 200 32.19 -18.74 14.41
CA GLU A 200 32.99 -18.65 15.64
C GLU A 200 32.13 -18.07 16.80
N THR A 201 31.16 -17.27 16.47
CA THR A 201 30.18 -16.73 17.44
C THR A 201 29.30 -17.82 18.07
N LEU A 202 28.99 -18.89 17.31
CA LEU A 202 28.23 -20.03 17.84
C LEU A 202 29.03 -20.80 18.89
N ASP A 203 30.35 -20.96 18.68
CA ASP A 203 31.24 -21.60 19.64
C ASP A 203 31.39 -20.74 20.91
N GLN A 204 31.49 -19.42 20.76
CA GLN A 204 31.47 -18.47 21.87
C GLN A 204 30.17 -18.55 22.67
N LEU A 205 29.00 -18.56 22.00
CA LEU A 205 27.71 -18.73 22.65
C LEU A 205 27.62 -20.09 23.38
N ALA A 206 28.08 -21.17 22.72
CA ALA A 206 28.07 -22.52 23.31
C ALA A 206 28.90 -22.60 24.59
N ALA A 207 30.04 -21.93 24.66
CA ALA A 207 30.87 -21.87 25.84
C ALA A 207 30.25 -21.12 27.02
N HIS A 208 29.21 -20.32 26.78
CA HIS A 208 28.57 -19.47 27.80
C HIS A 208 27.10 -19.84 28.10
N LEU A 209 26.63 -21.01 27.64
CA LEU A 209 25.22 -21.43 27.79
C LEU A 209 24.74 -21.47 29.25
N GLU A 210 25.64 -21.82 30.19
CA GLU A 210 25.32 -21.93 31.62
C GLU A 210 25.69 -20.68 32.43
N SER A 211 26.64 -19.89 31.93
CA SER A 211 27.20 -18.75 32.67
C SER A 211 26.55 -17.40 32.34
N VAL A 212 26.01 -17.27 31.13
CA VAL A 212 25.37 -16.03 30.67
C VAL A 212 23.87 -16.23 30.49
N PRO A 213 23.03 -15.58 31.33
CA PRO A 213 21.57 -15.71 31.22
C PRO A 213 21.04 -15.29 29.86
N GLY A 214 20.34 -16.20 29.15
CA GLY A 214 19.77 -16.00 27.83
C GLY A 214 20.68 -16.33 26.67
N ALA A 215 21.95 -16.75 26.92
CA ALA A 215 22.82 -17.26 25.85
C ALA A 215 22.19 -18.47 25.17
N ASP A 216 21.55 -19.35 25.95
CA ASP A 216 20.79 -20.50 25.50
C ASP A 216 19.63 -20.11 24.56
N TYR A 217 18.95 -18.98 24.80
CA TYR A 217 17.86 -18.48 23.94
C TYR A 217 18.39 -18.02 22.58
N VAL A 218 19.50 -17.25 22.58
CA VAL A 218 20.13 -16.77 21.36
C VAL A 218 20.68 -17.94 20.56
N TYR A 219 21.34 -18.90 21.23
CA TYR A 219 21.88 -20.11 20.62
C TYR A 219 20.78 -20.97 19.99
N CYS A 220 19.68 -21.24 20.72
CA CYS A 220 18.52 -21.94 20.18
C CYS A 220 17.94 -21.25 18.95
N GLN A 221 17.85 -19.93 18.94
CA GLN A 221 17.34 -19.20 17.78
C GLN A 221 18.19 -19.43 16.52
N CYS A 222 19.52 -19.54 16.68
CA CYS A 222 20.43 -19.82 15.58
C CYS A 222 20.25 -21.22 14.96
N PHE A 223 19.70 -22.17 15.71
CA PHE A 223 19.46 -23.54 15.25
C PHE A 223 17.98 -23.87 14.96
N LEU A 224 17.05 -23.02 15.37
CA LEU A 224 15.62 -23.17 15.05
C LEU A 224 15.18 -22.31 13.86
N GLY A 225 15.91 -21.25 13.55
CA GLY A 225 15.61 -20.39 12.42
C GLY A 225 14.29 -19.62 12.46
N PHE A 226 13.56 -19.66 13.57
CA PHE A 226 12.35 -18.85 13.75
C PHE A 226 12.65 -17.35 13.71
N ARG A 227 11.70 -16.57 13.19
CA ARG A 227 11.76 -15.10 13.36
C ARG A 227 11.67 -14.78 14.86
N PRO A 228 12.28 -13.70 15.34
CA PRO A 228 12.25 -13.38 16.79
C PRO A 228 10.84 -13.39 17.39
N SER A 229 9.86 -12.86 16.68
CA SER A 229 8.46 -12.86 17.14
C SER A 229 7.81 -14.26 17.14
N GLU A 230 8.21 -15.14 16.23
CA GLU A 230 7.75 -16.52 16.14
C GLU A 230 8.37 -17.36 17.26
N LEU A 231 9.69 -17.20 17.49
CA LEU A 231 10.40 -17.85 18.61
C LEU A 231 9.72 -17.55 19.95
N LEU A 232 9.44 -16.26 20.22
CA LEU A 232 8.81 -15.83 21.45
C LEU A 232 7.34 -16.23 21.56
N ALA A 233 6.70 -16.58 20.44
CA ALA A 233 5.33 -17.09 20.43
C ALA A 233 5.25 -18.59 20.75
N LEU A 234 6.35 -19.36 20.64
CA LEU A 234 6.36 -20.80 20.90
C LEU A 234 5.90 -21.10 22.33
N ASP A 235 5.02 -22.05 22.42
CA ASP A 235 4.50 -22.58 23.67
C ASP A 235 5.03 -23.99 23.88
N CYS A 236 5.15 -24.44 25.15
CA CYS A 236 5.63 -25.79 25.48
C CYS A 236 4.75 -26.89 24.87
N LYS A 237 3.45 -26.63 24.67
CA LYS A 237 2.52 -27.55 23.98
C LYS A 237 2.80 -27.72 22.50
N ASP A 238 3.52 -26.77 21.89
CA ASP A 238 3.85 -26.79 20.46
C ASP A 238 5.08 -27.66 20.16
N TYR A 239 5.69 -28.24 21.21
CA TYR A 239 6.86 -29.12 21.15
C TYR A 239 6.47 -30.59 21.23
N ASP A 240 6.63 -31.30 20.11
CA ASP A 240 6.54 -32.76 20.07
C ASP A 240 7.88 -33.39 20.51
N ARG A 241 7.87 -33.97 21.70
CA ARG A 241 9.08 -34.58 22.26
C ARG A 241 9.50 -35.86 21.53
N LYS A 242 8.53 -36.63 21.01
CA LYS A 242 8.80 -37.86 20.27
C LYS A 242 9.44 -37.54 18.94
N GLU A 243 8.87 -36.57 18.23
CA GLU A 243 9.35 -36.16 16.93
C GLU A 243 10.48 -35.11 17.03
N ARG A 244 10.83 -34.65 18.23
CA ARG A 244 11.82 -33.57 18.46
C ARG A 244 11.59 -32.38 17.54
N ALA A 245 10.39 -31.85 17.51
CA ALA A 245 10.00 -30.82 16.59
C ALA A 245 9.04 -29.81 17.20
N PHE A 246 9.12 -28.56 16.79
CA PHE A 246 8.13 -27.54 17.06
C PHE A 246 7.19 -27.40 15.87
N VAL A 247 5.91 -27.20 16.16
CA VAL A 247 4.94 -26.72 15.20
C VAL A 247 4.66 -25.26 15.49
N GLY A 248 5.03 -24.35 14.59
CA GLY A 248 4.90 -22.91 14.85
C GLY A 248 5.15 -22.04 13.63
N GLY A 249 5.00 -20.73 13.84
CA GLY A 249 5.11 -19.73 12.78
C GLY A 249 3.78 -19.03 12.55
N ALA A 250 3.80 -17.72 12.26
CA ALA A 250 2.55 -16.95 12.25
C ALA A 250 2.47 -15.82 11.21
N LYS A 251 3.56 -15.47 10.55
CA LYS A 251 3.58 -14.19 9.81
C LYS A 251 3.17 -14.30 8.34
N THR A 252 3.32 -15.46 7.73
CA THR A 252 3.00 -15.69 6.32
C THR A 252 2.27 -17.02 6.20
N ASP A 253 1.44 -17.20 5.18
CA ASP A 253 0.72 -18.45 4.94
C ASP A 253 1.67 -19.66 4.86
N ALA A 254 2.86 -19.48 4.31
CA ALA A 254 3.91 -20.51 4.25
C ALA A 254 4.70 -20.70 5.53
N GLY A 255 4.64 -19.75 6.45
CA GLY A 255 5.30 -19.87 7.76
C GLY A 255 4.34 -20.26 8.87
N ARG A 256 3.03 -20.35 8.57
CA ARG A 256 2.02 -20.74 9.54
C ARG A 256 2.08 -22.25 9.76
N ASP A 257 2.15 -22.64 11.02
CA ASP A 257 2.14 -24.05 11.46
C ASP A 257 3.23 -24.92 10.81
N ARG A 258 4.39 -24.30 10.44
CA ARG A 258 5.50 -25.06 9.91
C ARG A 258 6.14 -25.94 10.98
N VAL A 259 6.61 -27.08 10.55
CA VAL A 259 7.36 -28.01 11.39
C VAL A 259 8.85 -27.66 11.36
N VAL A 260 9.44 -27.44 12.52
CA VAL A 260 10.89 -27.21 12.68
C VAL A 260 11.46 -28.26 13.60
N THR A 261 12.27 -29.16 13.07
CA THR A 261 12.97 -30.19 13.84
C THR A 261 14.11 -29.57 14.66
N VAL A 262 14.32 -30.13 15.84
CA VAL A 262 15.32 -29.65 16.80
C VAL A 262 16.65 -30.36 16.57
N SER A 263 17.71 -29.60 16.30
CA SER A 263 19.06 -30.14 16.16
C SER A 263 19.54 -30.78 17.47
N PRO A 264 20.31 -31.89 17.42
CA PRO A 264 20.92 -32.50 18.59
C PRO A 264 21.73 -31.52 19.46
N LYS A 265 22.31 -30.48 18.86
CA LYS A 265 23.10 -29.45 19.57
C LYS A 265 22.30 -28.63 20.56
N ILE A 266 21.03 -28.43 20.29
CA ILE A 266 20.12 -27.63 21.16
C ILE A 266 19.07 -28.49 21.87
N GLN A 267 18.99 -29.78 21.56
CA GLN A 267 18.05 -30.70 22.15
C GLN A 267 18.05 -30.66 23.71
N PRO A 268 19.22 -30.73 24.38
CA PRO A 268 19.25 -30.66 25.85
C PRO A 268 18.68 -29.35 26.41
N ILE A 269 18.92 -28.25 25.70
CA ILE A 269 18.40 -26.93 26.09
C ILE A 269 16.88 -26.91 25.96
N VAL A 270 16.34 -27.37 24.83
CA VAL A 270 14.89 -27.41 24.56
C VAL A 270 14.21 -28.32 25.57
N ASP A 271 14.78 -29.51 25.84
CA ASP A 271 14.23 -30.44 26.84
C ASP A 271 14.19 -29.82 28.24
N ARG A 272 15.25 -29.12 28.65
CA ARG A 272 15.28 -28.40 29.93
C ARG A 272 14.22 -27.30 29.99
N LEU A 273 14.06 -26.47 28.91
CA LEU A 273 13.12 -25.37 28.87
C LEU A 273 11.65 -25.84 28.89
N THR A 274 11.38 -27.08 28.42
CA THR A 274 10.02 -27.63 28.32
C THR A 274 9.72 -28.73 29.33
N SER A 275 10.70 -29.21 30.11
CA SER A 275 10.60 -30.43 30.95
C SER A 275 9.52 -30.40 32.04
N HIS A 276 9.22 -29.24 32.62
CA HIS A 276 8.30 -29.11 33.75
C HIS A 276 7.03 -28.33 33.43
N LYS A 277 6.74 -28.15 32.10
CA LYS A 277 5.60 -27.35 31.66
C LYS A 277 4.79 -28.11 30.60
N ILE A 278 3.48 -28.21 30.84
CA ILE A 278 2.53 -28.71 29.83
C ILE A 278 2.19 -27.61 28.84
N SER A 279 2.16 -26.35 29.28
CA SER A 279 1.87 -25.18 28.48
C SER A 279 2.60 -23.94 28.99
N GLY A 280 2.61 -22.88 28.24
CA GLY A 280 3.28 -21.62 28.55
C GLY A 280 4.49 -21.39 27.68
N PRO A 281 5.05 -20.15 27.68
CA PRO A 281 6.13 -19.80 26.78
C PRO A 281 7.38 -20.64 27.02
N VAL A 282 7.99 -21.13 25.93
CA VAL A 282 9.30 -21.80 25.96
C VAL A 282 10.38 -20.80 26.33
N PHE A 283 10.39 -19.65 25.67
CA PHE A 283 11.34 -18.55 25.88
C PHE A 283 10.64 -17.46 26.71
N CYS A 284 10.89 -17.45 28.01
CA CYS A 284 10.18 -16.58 28.95
C CYS A 284 11.11 -15.53 29.57
N GLY A 285 10.53 -14.49 30.15
CA GLY A 285 11.22 -13.55 31.03
C GLY A 285 11.46 -14.09 32.43
N ASP A 286 12.07 -13.28 33.29
CA ASP A 286 12.56 -13.64 34.61
C ASP A 286 11.46 -14.23 35.56
N HIS A 287 10.21 -13.88 35.30
CA HIS A 287 9.05 -14.38 36.07
C HIS A 287 8.20 -15.41 35.33
N GLY A 288 8.76 -16.04 34.26
CA GLY A 288 8.06 -17.06 33.49
C GLY A 288 7.00 -16.50 32.52
N GLN A 289 6.85 -15.19 32.43
CA GLN A 289 5.93 -14.54 31.50
C GLN A 289 6.47 -14.57 30.06
N ARG A 290 5.55 -14.49 29.07
CA ARG A 290 5.93 -14.34 27.65
C ARG A 290 6.74 -13.07 27.43
N MET A 291 7.92 -13.23 26.84
CA MET A 291 8.83 -12.11 26.57
C MET A 291 8.37 -11.31 25.35
N GLY A 292 8.39 -9.97 25.45
CA GLY A 292 8.15 -9.08 24.32
C GLY A 292 9.39 -8.92 23.46
N ILE A 293 9.19 -8.54 22.18
CA ILE A 293 10.29 -8.39 21.21
C ILE A 293 11.33 -7.33 21.62
N ALA A 294 10.91 -6.27 22.34
CA ALA A 294 11.84 -5.25 22.82
C ALA A 294 12.74 -5.79 23.95
N ALA A 295 12.15 -6.56 24.89
CA ALA A 295 12.90 -7.21 25.97
C ALA A 295 13.88 -8.25 25.40
N TYR A 296 13.44 -9.06 24.45
CA TYR A 296 14.32 -10.04 23.79
C TYR A 296 15.46 -9.37 23.02
N ARG A 297 15.20 -8.24 22.37
CA ARG A 297 16.27 -7.48 21.70
C ARG A 297 17.30 -6.96 22.71
N ALA A 298 16.86 -6.47 23.86
CA ALA A 298 17.75 -6.02 24.91
C ALA A 298 18.56 -7.21 25.49
N LEU A 299 17.91 -8.36 25.72
CA LEU A 299 18.57 -9.60 26.12
C LEU A 299 19.65 -10.01 25.11
N PHE A 300 19.29 -10.06 23.82
CA PHE A 300 20.22 -10.42 22.75
C PHE A 300 21.49 -9.58 22.78
N TYR A 301 21.37 -8.27 22.93
CA TYR A 301 22.54 -7.39 22.96
C TYR A 301 23.38 -7.62 24.23
N ARG A 302 22.75 -7.79 25.39
CA ARG A 302 23.48 -8.13 26.63
C ARG A 302 24.23 -9.46 26.51
N VAL A 303 23.62 -10.47 25.91
CA VAL A 303 24.25 -11.77 25.68
C VAL A 303 25.46 -11.63 24.79
N LEU A 304 25.36 -10.90 23.65
CA LEU A 304 26.53 -10.70 22.77
C LEU A 304 27.67 -9.98 23.52
N ASP A 305 27.34 -8.91 24.24
CA ASP A 305 28.30 -8.14 25.02
C ASP A 305 28.97 -9.02 26.12
N ALA A 306 28.20 -9.83 26.86
CA ALA A 306 28.69 -10.71 27.91
C ALA A 306 29.52 -11.90 27.38
N CYS A 307 29.21 -12.40 26.19
CA CYS A 307 29.98 -13.45 25.54
C CYS A 307 31.20 -12.93 24.78
N GLY A 308 31.51 -11.63 24.84
CA GLY A 308 32.63 -11.01 24.14
C GLY A 308 32.46 -10.96 22.61
N ILE A 309 31.25 -11.04 22.12
CA ILE A 309 30.93 -11.03 20.70
C ILE A 309 30.84 -9.59 20.20
N ASN A 310 31.74 -9.21 19.31
CA ASN A 310 31.76 -7.86 18.76
C ASN A 310 30.53 -7.57 17.89
N ASN A 311 29.73 -6.58 18.31
CA ASN A 311 28.55 -6.13 17.57
C ASN A 311 28.63 -4.60 17.36
N PRO A 312 29.41 -4.14 16.37
CA PRO A 312 29.64 -2.72 16.16
C PRO A 312 28.35 -1.98 15.78
N ILE A 313 28.35 -0.69 16.10
CA ILE A 313 27.32 0.22 15.62
C ILE A 313 27.82 0.81 14.30
N GLU A 314 27.10 0.51 13.24
CA GLU A 314 27.34 1.04 11.91
C GLU A 314 26.39 2.22 11.67
N GLU A 315 26.90 3.30 11.07
CA GLU A 315 26.09 4.43 10.64
C GLU A 315 25.91 4.35 9.13
N LYS A 316 24.65 4.28 8.69
CA LYS A 316 24.29 4.25 7.28
C LYS A 316 23.08 5.12 7.05
N ASP A 317 23.12 5.99 6.06
CA ASP A 317 22.06 6.98 5.76
C ASP A 317 21.65 7.84 6.99
N GLY A 318 22.62 8.20 7.82
CA GLY A 318 22.37 8.98 9.06
C GLY A 318 21.66 8.19 10.17
N VAL A 319 21.51 6.86 10.02
CA VAL A 319 20.86 5.98 11.00
C VAL A 319 21.91 5.04 11.62
N LYS A 320 22.10 5.17 12.94
CA LYS A 320 22.97 4.27 13.71
C LYS A 320 22.26 2.95 13.99
N ARG A 321 22.88 1.84 13.61
CA ARG A 321 22.32 0.49 13.81
C ARG A 321 23.43 -0.46 14.24
N ARG A 322 23.09 -1.37 15.17
CA ARG A 322 23.97 -2.50 15.47
C ARG A 322 24.00 -3.45 14.27
N LYS A 323 25.19 -3.96 13.93
CA LYS A 323 25.41 -4.91 12.83
C LYS A 323 24.53 -6.14 12.97
N TYR A 324 24.62 -6.80 14.12
CA TYR A 324 23.80 -7.98 14.41
C TYR A 324 22.56 -7.63 15.24
N THR A 325 21.47 -8.27 14.92
CA THR A 325 20.16 -8.14 15.58
C THR A 325 19.58 -9.55 15.81
N PRO A 326 18.51 -9.72 16.59
CA PRO A 326 17.86 -11.05 16.72
C PRO A 326 17.49 -11.70 15.38
N HIS A 327 17.28 -10.95 14.31
CA HIS A 327 17.09 -11.50 12.97
C HIS A 327 18.36 -12.14 12.39
N SER A 328 19.55 -11.74 12.86
CA SER A 328 20.81 -12.33 12.43
C SER A 328 20.90 -13.81 12.77
N CYS A 329 20.30 -14.27 13.87
CA CYS A 329 20.22 -15.70 14.20
C CYS A 329 19.53 -16.51 13.09
N ARG A 330 18.44 -15.97 12.52
CA ARG A 330 17.76 -16.66 11.41
C ARG A 330 18.61 -16.64 10.12
N HIS A 331 19.39 -15.59 9.87
CA HIS A 331 20.35 -15.58 8.76
C HIS A 331 21.47 -16.59 9.01
N THR A 332 21.90 -16.75 10.26
CA THR A 332 22.87 -17.80 10.67
C THR A 332 22.32 -19.19 10.40
N PHE A 333 21.06 -19.47 10.80
CA PHE A 333 20.42 -20.75 10.47
C PHE A 333 20.39 -21.02 8.97
N ALA A 334 20.02 -20.00 8.15
CA ALA A 334 20.05 -20.14 6.70
C ALA A 334 21.47 -20.41 6.15
N THR A 335 22.49 -19.80 6.76
CA THR A 335 23.90 -20.01 6.39
C THR A 335 24.38 -21.41 6.77
N LEU A 336 23.99 -21.90 7.95
CA LEU A 336 24.27 -23.27 8.36
C LEU A 336 23.64 -24.28 7.40
N MET A 337 22.38 -24.12 7.06
CA MET A 337 21.68 -25.03 6.14
C MET A 337 22.29 -25.08 4.73
N LYS A 338 22.94 -24.00 4.26
CA LYS A 338 23.67 -24.04 2.99
C LYS A 338 24.87 -25.00 3.00
N ARG A 339 25.42 -25.30 4.17
CA ARG A 339 26.62 -26.15 4.35
C ARG A 339 26.31 -27.63 4.52
N VAL A 340 25.03 -27.97 4.75
CA VAL A 340 24.64 -29.37 4.93
C VAL A 340 23.94 -29.91 3.69
N ALA A 341 24.12 -31.22 3.45
CA ALA A 341 23.41 -31.90 2.40
C ALA A 341 21.90 -31.98 2.75
N GLY A 342 21.06 -31.89 1.77
CA GLY A 342 19.62 -31.93 1.92
C GLY A 342 18.92 -31.23 0.77
N SER A 343 17.68 -31.55 0.52
CA SER A 343 16.93 -30.93 -0.58
C SER A 343 16.64 -29.46 -0.30
N ASP A 344 16.63 -28.64 -1.35
CA ASP A 344 16.26 -27.23 -1.21
C ASP A 344 14.82 -27.07 -0.72
N LYS A 345 13.93 -28.03 -1.06
CA LYS A 345 12.55 -28.05 -0.59
C LYS A 345 12.50 -28.14 0.94
N ASP A 346 13.25 -29.06 1.55
CA ASP A 346 13.25 -29.26 3.00
C ASP A 346 13.86 -28.04 3.72
N LYS A 347 14.94 -27.48 3.16
CA LYS A 347 15.57 -26.26 3.69
C LYS A 347 14.64 -25.05 3.63
N LEU A 348 13.86 -24.89 2.56
CA LEU A 348 12.88 -23.83 2.43
C LEU A 348 11.70 -24.03 3.42
N GLU A 349 11.27 -25.27 3.62
CA GLU A 349 10.22 -25.62 4.58
C GLU A 349 10.63 -25.26 6.01
N LEU A 350 11.83 -25.68 6.44
CA LEU A 350 12.39 -25.31 7.75
C LEU A 350 12.51 -23.79 7.92
N MET A 351 12.79 -23.05 6.86
CA MET A 351 12.82 -21.58 6.89
C MET A 351 11.44 -20.93 6.88
N GLY A 352 10.41 -21.60 6.39
CA GLY A 352 9.10 -21.00 6.11
C GLY A 352 9.25 -19.85 5.09
N HIS A 353 9.98 -20.10 4.00
CA HIS A 353 10.11 -19.21 2.86
C HIS A 353 9.37 -19.80 1.67
N THR A 354 8.53 -18.99 1.02
CA THR A 354 8.02 -19.30 -0.32
C THR A 354 8.77 -18.44 -1.32
N SER A 355 9.65 -19.03 -2.09
CA SER A 355 10.21 -18.36 -3.27
C SER A 355 9.44 -18.69 -4.56
N THR A 356 8.50 -19.61 -4.53
CA THR A 356 7.64 -19.93 -5.69
C THR A 356 6.29 -20.42 -5.23
N GLU A 357 5.21 -20.03 -5.94
CA GLU A 357 3.84 -20.48 -5.72
C GLU A 357 3.63 -22.00 -5.87
N MET A 358 4.64 -22.73 -6.39
CA MET A 358 4.55 -24.15 -6.69
C MET A 358 4.84 -25.08 -5.51
N LEU A 359 5.29 -24.58 -4.35
CA LEU A 359 5.63 -25.44 -3.21
C LEU A 359 4.52 -25.56 -2.16
N ARG A 360 3.29 -25.22 -2.51
CA ARG A 360 2.11 -25.32 -1.62
C ARG A 360 1.54 -26.73 -1.43
N HIS A 361 2.19 -27.75 -1.89
CA HIS A 361 1.75 -29.11 -1.60
C HIS A 361 2.37 -29.62 -0.29
N TYR A 362 1.69 -29.35 0.79
CA TYR A 362 1.95 -29.81 2.16
C TYR A 362 1.96 -31.35 2.34
N GLN A 363 1.87 -32.12 1.27
CA GLN A 363 1.53 -33.54 1.39
C GLN A 363 2.71 -34.48 1.61
N ASP A 364 3.99 -34.06 1.47
CA ASP A 364 5.09 -35.01 1.44
C ASP A 364 6.37 -34.60 2.17
N VAL A 365 6.31 -33.76 3.19
CA VAL A 365 7.50 -33.50 4.03
C VAL A 365 7.52 -34.51 5.17
N SER A 366 8.46 -35.48 5.11
CA SER A 366 8.64 -36.42 6.20
C SER A 366 9.50 -35.82 7.32
N PHE A 367 9.23 -36.20 8.56
CA PHE A 367 10.06 -35.80 9.70
C PHE A 367 11.51 -36.29 9.55
N ASP A 368 11.71 -37.46 8.94
CA ASP A 368 13.05 -38.01 8.73
C ASP A 368 13.88 -37.19 7.76
N ASP A 369 13.27 -36.62 6.72
CA ASP A 369 13.99 -35.75 5.78
C ASP A 369 14.32 -34.40 6.44
N LEU A 370 13.43 -33.85 7.26
CA LEU A 370 13.72 -32.64 8.03
C LEU A 370 14.84 -32.89 9.05
N ARG A 371 14.84 -34.08 9.72
CA ARG A 371 15.90 -34.45 10.66
C ARG A 371 17.25 -34.60 10.01
N LYS A 372 17.36 -35.23 8.81
CA LYS A 372 18.63 -35.32 8.10
C LYS A 372 19.33 -33.96 7.97
N VAL A 373 18.55 -32.89 7.79
CA VAL A 373 19.12 -31.54 7.70
C VAL A 373 19.47 -30.99 9.08
N THR A 374 18.60 -31.12 10.08
CA THR A 374 18.83 -30.54 11.43
C THR A 374 19.87 -31.31 12.24
N ASP A 375 19.95 -32.63 12.08
CA ASP A 375 20.94 -33.46 12.77
C ASP A 375 22.35 -33.31 12.17
N ALA A 376 22.44 -32.83 10.92
CA ALA A 376 23.71 -32.50 10.26
C ALA A 376 24.24 -31.07 10.56
N LEU A 377 23.45 -30.23 11.30
CA LEU A 377 23.90 -28.94 11.81
C LEU A 377 24.77 -29.12 13.05
#